data_ed5c308d5f4fa1b0e21a6982738d2555
#
_entry.id   ed5c308d5f4fa1b0e21a6982738d2555
#
_cell.length_a   1.000
_cell.length_b   1.000
_cell.length_c   1.000
_cell.angle_alpha   90.00
_cell.angle_beta   90.00
_cell.angle_gamma   90.00
#
_symmetry.space_group_name_H-M   'P 1'
#
loop_
_entity.id
_entity.type
_entity.pdbx_description
1 polymer ?
#
loop_
_entity_poly.entity_id
_entity_poly.type
_entity_poly.pdbx_seq_one_letter_code
_entity_poly.pdbx_strand_id
1 'polypeptide(L)'
;MTAWRRVIELSISDSDVAKLMSTARSRTEPASRVERARILLGYREDPSFFAVARALGLHHQTVQRCVERALAYGPMAALDDRPRPGKEPKITAEAKAWLVSLACRKAKDLGYPHELWTTRLLARHAREYGPAEGHACLDKLVQGTVCKILDAQEVKPHKVRYYLERRDPEFKEKMAEVLCVYRQVKILKETAVASKKKPSDAVAIISYDEKPGIQAIATTAPDLPPEPGVHAAFARDHEYKRLGTVSLLAGIDLVTGQVHALVKDRHRSREFVEFLQLLDAAYPARTAIKLILDNHSAHISKETKAWLAQQPPGRFEFTFTPKHGSWLNLVEGFFSKLARSVLRHIRVASKQELKDRIMAAMDDINQHPVVHTWSYKLDKAA
;
A
#
# COMPACT_ATOMS: atom_id res chain seq x y z
N MET A 1 42.88 -30.98 -51.78
CA MET A 1 43.06 -29.76 -50.95
C MET A 1 41.78 -29.52 -50.14
N THR A 2 41.93 -29.49 -48.90
CA THR A 2 41.03 -29.78 -47.79
C THR A 2 39.89 -28.76 -47.61
N ALA A 3 38.67 -29.16 -47.88
CA ALA A 3 37.43 -28.38 -47.76
C ALA A 3 36.96 -28.19 -46.25
N TRP A 4 37.86 -28.31 -45.29
CA TRP A 4 37.52 -28.46 -43.88
C TRP A 4 37.85 -27.26 -42.98
N ARG A 5 38.32 -26.13 -43.50
CA ARG A 5 38.56 -24.88 -42.73
C ARG A 5 37.68 -23.77 -43.22
N ARG A 6 36.41 -23.80 -42.91
CA ARG A 6 35.57 -22.63 -43.03
C ARG A 6 35.81 -21.75 -41.78
N VAL A 7 36.75 -20.80 -41.91
CA VAL A 7 36.92 -19.75 -40.91
C VAL A 7 35.77 -18.78 -41.10
N ILE A 8 35.01 -18.57 -40.08
CA ILE A 8 33.90 -17.61 -40.04
C ILE A 8 34.44 -16.36 -39.36
N GLU A 9 34.52 -15.25 -40.05
CA GLU A 9 34.86 -13.97 -39.45
C GLU A 9 33.72 -13.49 -38.55
N LEU A 10 33.97 -13.42 -37.24
CA LEU A 10 33.02 -12.92 -36.24
C LEU A 10 33.52 -11.54 -35.75
N SER A 11 32.88 -10.48 -36.21
CA SER A 11 33.14 -9.14 -35.71
C SER A 11 32.36 -8.90 -34.40
N ILE A 12 33.05 -8.59 -33.31
CA ILE A 12 32.48 -8.26 -32.02
C ILE A 12 32.95 -6.88 -31.61
N SER A 13 32.02 -5.99 -31.29
CA SER A 13 32.35 -4.65 -30.82
C SER A 13 33.02 -4.68 -29.44
N ASP A 14 33.85 -3.67 -29.14
CA ASP A 14 34.52 -3.59 -27.84
C ASP A 14 33.53 -3.52 -26.66
N SER A 15 32.37 -2.90 -26.88
CA SER A 15 31.32 -2.85 -25.89
C SER A 15 30.73 -4.24 -25.61
N ASP A 16 30.54 -5.06 -26.64
CA ASP A 16 30.05 -6.43 -26.50
C ASP A 16 31.12 -7.36 -25.90
N VAL A 17 32.39 -7.14 -26.24
CA VAL A 17 33.51 -7.86 -25.60
C VAL A 17 33.52 -7.61 -24.11
N ALA A 18 33.34 -6.36 -23.65
CA ALA A 18 33.27 -6.05 -22.22
C ALA A 18 32.10 -6.77 -21.53
N LYS A 19 30.92 -6.82 -22.17
CA LYS A 19 29.74 -7.54 -21.66
C LYS A 19 29.97 -9.06 -21.63
N LEU A 20 30.55 -9.63 -22.67
CA LEU A 20 30.90 -11.04 -22.75
C LEU A 20 31.90 -11.43 -21.66
N MET A 21 32.92 -10.61 -21.41
CA MET A 21 33.88 -10.82 -20.32
C MET A 21 33.21 -10.79 -18.95
N SER A 22 32.30 -9.84 -18.73
CA SER A 22 31.53 -9.77 -17.49
C SER A 22 30.67 -11.04 -17.31
N THR A 23 29.95 -11.46 -18.35
CA THR A 23 29.14 -12.67 -18.33
C THR A 23 29.98 -13.92 -18.10
N ALA A 24 31.12 -14.06 -18.76
CA ALA A 24 32.00 -15.22 -18.66
C ALA A 24 32.61 -15.43 -17.24
N ARG A 25 32.69 -14.35 -16.44
CA ARG A 25 33.17 -14.34 -15.06
C ARG A 25 32.05 -14.38 -14.02
N SER A 26 30.82 -14.25 -14.45
CA SER A 26 29.66 -14.16 -13.55
C SER A 26 29.45 -15.51 -12.80
N ARG A 27 29.06 -15.41 -11.53
CA ARG A 27 28.62 -16.54 -10.70
C ARG A 27 27.09 -16.63 -10.60
N THR A 28 26.38 -15.65 -11.09
CA THR A 28 24.91 -15.52 -10.98
C THR A 28 24.20 -15.74 -12.32
N GLU A 29 24.93 -15.62 -13.43
CA GLU A 29 24.37 -15.92 -14.76
C GLU A 29 24.17 -17.43 -14.98
N PRO A 30 23.19 -17.84 -15.77
CA PRO A 30 23.00 -19.24 -16.14
C PRO A 30 24.25 -19.83 -16.76
N ALA A 31 24.59 -21.08 -16.39
CA ALA A 31 25.79 -21.76 -16.87
C ALA A 31 25.90 -21.80 -18.39
N SER A 32 24.79 -21.96 -19.10
CA SER A 32 24.72 -21.92 -20.56
C SER A 32 25.12 -20.56 -21.16
N ARG A 33 24.78 -19.45 -20.49
CA ARG A 33 25.20 -18.09 -20.92
C ARG A 33 26.69 -17.88 -20.70
N VAL A 34 27.18 -18.32 -19.54
CA VAL A 34 28.63 -18.27 -19.21
C VAL A 34 29.45 -19.06 -20.20
N GLU A 35 29.02 -20.31 -20.51
CA GLU A 35 29.68 -21.17 -21.49
C GLU A 35 29.71 -20.54 -22.88
N ARG A 36 28.56 -20.01 -23.36
CA ARG A 36 28.47 -19.34 -24.68
C ARG A 36 29.32 -18.09 -24.73
N ALA A 37 29.37 -17.31 -23.67
CA ALA A 37 30.25 -16.14 -23.59
C ALA A 37 31.73 -16.54 -23.72
N ARG A 38 32.16 -17.62 -23.05
CA ARG A 38 33.51 -18.16 -23.17
C ARG A 38 33.81 -18.69 -24.58
N ILE A 39 32.84 -19.33 -25.24
CA ILE A 39 32.98 -19.77 -26.63
C ILE A 39 33.23 -18.58 -27.56
N LEU A 40 32.43 -17.50 -27.45
CA LEU A 40 32.55 -16.34 -28.33
C LEU A 40 33.88 -15.58 -28.10
N LEU A 41 34.32 -15.44 -26.85
CA LEU A 41 35.59 -14.84 -26.51
C LEU A 41 36.76 -15.69 -27.03
N GLY A 42 36.76 -17.01 -26.80
CA GLY A 42 37.77 -17.91 -27.31
C GLY A 42 37.85 -17.95 -28.83
N TYR A 43 36.69 -17.88 -29.52
CA TYR A 43 36.66 -17.86 -30.98
C TYR A 43 37.16 -16.54 -31.57
N ARG A 44 37.02 -15.42 -30.85
CA ARG A 44 37.62 -14.14 -31.23
C ARG A 44 39.14 -14.19 -31.16
N GLU A 45 39.72 -14.91 -30.20
CA GLU A 45 41.15 -15.04 -30.02
C GLU A 45 41.76 -16.04 -31.02
N ASP A 46 41.12 -17.19 -31.18
CA ASP A 46 41.53 -18.23 -32.12
C ASP A 46 40.27 -18.69 -32.92
N PRO A 47 40.09 -18.24 -34.20
CA PRO A 47 38.93 -18.55 -35.01
C PRO A 47 38.90 -20.02 -35.52
N SER A 48 39.07 -20.93 -34.60
CA SER A 48 39.05 -22.39 -34.85
C SER A 48 38.03 -23.08 -33.90
N PHE A 49 36.98 -23.69 -34.51
CA PHE A 49 35.98 -24.46 -33.74
C PHE A 49 36.60 -25.56 -32.92
N PHE A 50 37.62 -26.24 -33.47
CA PHE A 50 38.29 -27.37 -32.80
C PHE A 50 39.23 -26.90 -31.68
N ALA A 51 39.94 -25.79 -31.85
CA ALA A 51 40.81 -25.24 -30.83
C ALA A 51 39.99 -24.76 -29.63
N VAL A 52 38.95 -23.96 -29.84
CA VAL A 52 38.04 -23.48 -28.79
C VAL A 52 37.35 -24.65 -28.09
N ALA A 53 36.87 -25.65 -28.84
CA ALA A 53 36.23 -26.83 -28.28
C ALA A 53 37.17 -27.60 -27.36
N ARG A 54 38.44 -27.78 -27.76
CA ARG A 54 39.47 -28.43 -26.93
C ARG A 54 39.78 -27.66 -25.67
N ALA A 55 39.92 -26.33 -25.81
CA ALA A 55 40.24 -25.45 -24.67
C ALA A 55 39.11 -25.42 -23.62
N LEU A 56 37.88 -25.52 -24.03
CA LEU A 56 36.71 -25.47 -23.14
C LEU A 56 36.14 -26.87 -22.78
N GLY A 57 36.69 -27.93 -23.28
CA GLY A 57 36.18 -29.31 -23.04
C GLY A 57 34.81 -29.56 -23.69
N LEU A 58 34.52 -28.92 -24.83
CA LEU A 58 33.22 -28.99 -25.52
C LEU A 58 33.33 -29.74 -26.86
N HIS A 59 32.16 -30.14 -27.41
CA HIS A 59 32.11 -30.63 -28.76
C HIS A 59 32.18 -29.50 -29.79
N HIS A 60 32.95 -29.68 -30.86
CA HIS A 60 33.17 -28.63 -31.89
C HIS A 60 31.86 -28.12 -32.54
N GLN A 61 30.85 -28.97 -32.71
CA GLN A 61 29.52 -28.54 -33.19
C GLN A 61 28.81 -27.56 -32.22
N THR A 62 29.04 -27.66 -30.92
CA THR A 62 28.48 -26.72 -29.95
C THR A 62 29.10 -25.34 -30.15
N VAL A 63 30.41 -25.27 -30.34
CA VAL A 63 31.13 -24.05 -30.65
C VAL A 63 30.63 -23.46 -31.97
N GLN A 64 30.58 -24.28 -33.02
CA GLN A 64 30.11 -23.87 -34.37
C GLN A 64 28.70 -23.28 -34.29
N ARG A 65 27.73 -23.97 -33.67
CA ARG A 65 26.36 -23.48 -33.52
C ARG A 65 26.27 -22.16 -32.71
N CYS A 66 27.13 -21.98 -31.74
CA CYS A 66 27.19 -20.74 -30.97
C CYS A 66 27.69 -19.56 -31.83
N VAL A 67 28.77 -19.78 -32.60
CA VAL A 67 29.34 -18.78 -33.50
C VAL A 67 28.38 -18.44 -34.66
N GLU A 68 27.79 -19.45 -35.29
CA GLU A 68 26.78 -19.24 -36.34
C GLU A 68 25.56 -18.47 -35.82
N ARG A 69 25.16 -18.70 -34.56
CA ARG A 69 24.10 -17.94 -33.91
C ARG A 69 24.51 -16.48 -33.67
N ALA A 70 25.76 -16.25 -33.25
CA ALA A 70 26.27 -14.91 -33.04
C ALA A 70 26.36 -14.12 -34.36
N LEU A 71 26.68 -14.77 -35.45
CA LEU A 71 26.64 -14.15 -36.80
C LEU A 71 25.23 -13.78 -37.21
N ALA A 72 24.29 -14.67 -36.98
CA ALA A 72 22.92 -14.47 -37.46
C ALA A 72 22.13 -13.44 -36.65
N TYR A 73 22.41 -13.30 -35.34
CA TYR A 73 21.56 -12.54 -34.40
C TYR A 73 22.35 -11.57 -33.51
N GLY A 74 23.67 -11.53 -33.66
CA GLY A 74 24.57 -10.76 -32.81
C GLY A 74 25.08 -11.52 -31.59
N PRO A 75 26.26 -11.11 -31.05
CA PRO A 75 26.96 -11.82 -30.00
C PRO A 75 26.15 -11.95 -28.68
N MET A 76 25.43 -10.90 -28.30
CA MET A 76 24.63 -10.91 -27.05
C MET A 76 23.38 -11.77 -27.15
N ALA A 77 22.71 -11.77 -28.31
CA ALA A 77 21.55 -12.63 -28.56
C ALA A 77 21.93 -14.13 -28.68
N ALA A 78 23.18 -14.42 -29.03
CA ALA A 78 23.67 -15.79 -29.09
C ALA A 78 23.83 -16.46 -27.71
N LEU A 79 23.87 -15.67 -26.63
CA LEU A 79 23.96 -16.18 -25.26
C LEU A 79 22.67 -16.87 -24.81
N ASP A 80 21.54 -16.51 -25.39
CA ASP A 80 20.24 -17.01 -24.99
C ASP A 80 19.72 -18.12 -25.92
N ASP A 81 18.89 -19.00 -25.37
CA ASP A 81 18.18 -19.97 -26.18
C ASP A 81 17.07 -19.31 -26.97
N ARG A 82 16.86 -19.78 -28.18
CA ARG A 82 15.72 -19.33 -28.96
C ARG A 82 14.42 -19.83 -28.32
N PRO A 83 13.37 -18.99 -28.31
CA PRO A 83 12.05 -19.45 -27.92
C PRO A 83 11.66 -20.60 -28.85
N ARG A 84 11.33 -21.74 -28.26
CA ARG A 84 10.81 -22.88 -29.01
C ARG A 84 9.35 -22.64 -29.34
N PRO A 85 8.88 -22.90 -30.54
CA PRO A 85 7.46 -22.88 -30.84
C PRO A 85 6.79 -23.90 -29.91
N GLY A 86 5.99 -23.39 -28.96
CA GLY A 86 5.20 -24.24 -28.07
C GLY A 86 4.05 -24.92 -28.82
N LYS A 87 3.30 -25.78 -28.11
CA LYS A 87 2.04 -26.30 -28.63
C LYS A 87 1.08 -25.13 -28.87
N GLU A 88 0.39 -25.14 -30.00
CA GLU A 88 -0.64 -24.15 -30.32
C GLU A 88 -1.65 -24.02 -29.16
N PRO A 89 -1.97 -22.77 -28.76
CA PRO A 89 -2.93 -22.54 -27.69
C PRO A 89 -4.30 -23.15 -28.09
N LYS A 90 -4.86 -24.00 -27.27
CA LYS A 90 -6.21 -24.56 -27.49
C LYS A 90 -7.29 -23.46 -27.45
N ILE A 91 -7.10 -22.43 -26.61
CA ILE A 91 -8.01 -21.30 -26.47
C ILE A 91 -7.54 -20.20 -27.43
N THR A 92 -8.40 -19.85 -28.38
CA THR A 92 -8.12 -18.87 -29.42
C THR A 92 -7.99 -17.45 -28.84
N ALA A 93 -7.36 -16.56 -29.59
CA ALA A 93 -7.25 -15.14 -29.21
C ALA A 93 -8.64 -14.48 -29.06
N GLU A 94 -9.57 -14.82 -29.95
CA GLU A 94 -10.96 -14.34 -29.96
C GLU A 94 -11.71 -14.78 -28.69
N ALA A 95 -11.59 -16.07 -28.32
CA ALA A 95 -12.20 -16.59 -27.10
C ALA A 95 -11.63 -15.94 -25.82
N LYS A 96 -10.33 -15.60 -25.81
CA LYS A 96 -9.72 -14.84 -24.71
C LYS A 96 -10.27 -13.43 -24.66
N ALA A 97 -10.38 -12.74 -25.80
CA ALA A 97 -10.94 -11.39 -25.89
C ALA A 97 -12.41 -11.36 -25.43
N TRP A 98 -13.21 -12.32 -25.87
CA TRP A 98 -14.59 -12.48 -25.43
C TRP A 98 -14.68 -12.69 -23.92
N LEU A 99 -13.86 -13.54 -23.33
CA LEU A 99 -13.80 -13.79 -21.89
C LEU A 99 -13.45 -12.53 -21.11
N VAL A 100 -12.50 -11.73 -21.59
CA VAL A 100 -12.09 -10.47 -20.97
C VAL A 100 -13.20 -9.45 -21.08
N SER A 101 -13.86 -9.32 -22.23
CA SER A 101 -15.03 -8.47 -22.41
C SER A 101 -16.16 -8.83 -21.45
N LEU A 102 -16.46 -10.14 -21.34
CA LEU A 102 -17.44 -10.65 -20.37
C LEU A 102 -17.07 -10.29 -18.93
N ALA A 103 -15.78 -10.40 -18.57
CA ALA A 103 -15.30 -10.05 -17.24
C ALA A 103 -15.46 -8.55 -16.91
N CYS A 104 -15.49 -7.68 -17.91
CA CYS A 104 -15.71 -6.24 -17.73
C CYS A 104 -17.19 -5.89 -17.45
N ARG A 105 -18.12 -6.81 -17.70
CA ARG A 105 -19.52 -6.66 -17.30
C ARG A 105 -19.71 -7.12 -15.87
N LYS A 106 -20.69 -6.60 -15.16
CA LYS A 106 -20.99 -7.08 -13.81
C LYS A 106 -21.75 -8.41 -13.86
N ALA A 107 -21.43 -9.33 -12.98
CA ALA A 107 -22.12 -10.63 -12.92
C ALA A 107 -23.61 -10.48 -12.64
N LYS A 108 -24.00 -9.49 -11.82
CA LYS A 108 -25.43 -9.19 -11.55
C LYS A 108 -26.22 -8.80 -12.79
N ASP A 109 -25.59 -8.16 -13.78
CA ASP A 109 -26.25 -7.75 -15.02
C ASP A 109 -26.64 -8.96 -15.91
N LEU A 110 -26.08 -10.13 -15.58
CA LEU A 110 -26.37 -11.41 -16.19
C LEU A 110 -27.19 -12.34 -15.28
N GLY A 111 -27.84 -11.78 -14.26
CA GLY A 111 -28.75 -12.51 -13.38
C GLY A 111 -28.09 -13.27 -12.22
N TYR A 112 -26.79 -13.08 -11.99
CA TYR A 112 -26.11 -13.68 -10.84
C TYR A 112 -26.26 -12.85 -9.57
N PRO A 113 -26.31 -13.47 -8.38
CA PRO A 113 -26.39 -12.72 -7.11
C PRO A 113 -25.08 -12.04 -6.70
N HIS A 114 -24.06 -12.08 -7.53
CA HIS A 114 -22.72 -11.56 -7.29
C HIS A 114 -22.56 -10.19 -7.96
N GLU A 115 -22.08 -9.20 -7.22
CA GLU A 115 -21.79 -7.86 -7.80
C GLU A 115 -20.70 -7.93 -8.87
N LEU A 116 -19.64 -8.70 -8.61
CA LEU A 116 -18.53 -8.91 -9.53
C LEU A 116 -18.30 -10.41 -9.79
N TRP A 117 -17.56 -10.71 -10.84
CA TRP A 117 -17.16 -12.07 -11.14
C TRP A 117 -16.14 -12.61 -10.14
N THR A 118 -16.41 -13.79 -9.59
CA THR A 118 -15.33 -14.63 -9.11
C THR A 118 -14.76 -15.41 -10.32
N THR A 119 -13.48 -15.70 -10.31
CA THR A 119 -12.84 -16.43 -11.42
C THR A 119 -13.47 -17.82 -11.64
N ARG A 120 -14.01 -18.44 -10.58
CA ARG A 120 -14.76 -19.71 -10.63
C ARG A 120 -16.12 -19.52 -11.32
N LEU A 121 -16.85 -18.48 -10.96
CA LEU A 121 -18.15 -18.18 -11.57
C LEU A 121 -17.99 -17.83 -13.05
N LEU A 122 -16.98 -17.02 -13.40
CA LEU A 122 -16.66 -16.64 -14.77
C LEU A 122 -16.28 -17.88 -15.62
N ALA A 123 -15.49 -18.80 -15.06
CA ALA A 123 -15.16 -20.04 -15.74
C ALA A 123 -16.41 -20.93 -15.99
N ARG A 124 -17.33 -20.99 -15.02
CA ARG A 124 -18.60 -21.72 -15.17
C ARG A 124 -19.45 -21.11 -16.27
N HIS A 125 -19.69 -19.83 -16.22
CA HIS A 125 -20.49 -19.11 -17.22
C HIS A 125 -19.89 -19.25 -18.63
N ALA A 126 -18.57 -19.09 -18.75
CA ALA A 126 -17.91 -19.22 -20.04
C ALA A 126 -17.98 -20.65 -20.63
N ARG A 127 -17.99 -21.70 -19.79
CA ARG A 127 -18.23 -23.06 -20.26
C ARG A 127 -19.65 -23.28 -20.74
N GLU A 128 -20.61 -22.71 -20.05
CA GLU A 128 -22.05 -22.89 -20.29
C GLU A 128 -22.50 -22.12 -21.54
N TYR A 129 -22.07 -20.89 -21.70
CA TYR A 129 -22.56 -20.00 -22.75
C TYR A 129 -21.54 -19.77 -23.90
N GLY A 130 -20.24 -19.92 -23.63
CA GLY A 130 -19.20 -19.68 -24.63
C GLY A 130 -19.34 -20.52 -25.92
N PRO A 131 -19.67 -21.82 -25.87
CA PRO A 131 -19.88 -22.63 -27.07
C PRO A 131 -21.00 -22.07 -27.97
N ALA A 132 -22.11 -21.57 -27.39
CA ALA A 132 -23.23 -20.99 -28.14
C ALA A 132 -22.85 -19.64 -28.78
N GLU A 133 -21.90 -18.92 -28.17
CA GLU A 133 -21.35 -17.65 -28.66
C GLU A 133 -20.16 -17.86 -29.65
N GLY A 134 -19.99 -19.06 -30.17
CA GLY A 134 -18.95 -19.41 -31.16
C GLY A 134 -17.59 -19.80 -30.56
N HIS A 135 -17.49 -19.92 -29.25
CA HIS A 135 -16.23 -20.21 -28.54
C HIS A 135 -16.20 -21.63 -27.98
N ALA A 136 -16.36 -22.62 -28.83
CA ALA A 136 -16.38 -24.06 -28.45
C ALA A 136 -15.13 -24.50 -27.66
N CYS A 137 -13.98 -23.82 -27.86
CA CYS A 137 -12.74 -24.12 -27.15
C CYS A 137 -12.80 -23.80 -25.64
N LEU A 138 -13.87 -23.16 -25.15
CA LEU A 138 -14.08 -22.82 -23.74
C LEU A 138 -14.88 -23.91 -22.99
N ASP A 139 -15.32 -24.97 -23.63
CA ASP A 139 -16.13 -26.05 -23.05
C ASP A 139 -15.51 -26.67 -21.78
N LYS A 140 -14.18 -26.70 -21.71
CA LYS A 140 -13.37 -27.25 -20.61
C LYS A 140 -12.57 -26.17 -19.85
N LEU A 141 -13.00 -24.91 -19.93
CA LEU A 141 -12.30 -23.80 -19.27
C LEU A 141 -12.29 -23.98 -17.75
N VAL A 142 -11.11 -23.95 -17.14
CA VAL A 142 -10.93 -24.05 -15.68
C VAL A 142 -10.55 -22.70 -15.06
N GLN A 143 -10.84 -22.54 -13.76
CA GLN A 143 -10.57 -21.32 -13.00
C GLN A 143 -9.11 -20.85 -13.14
N GLY A 144 -8.13 -21.75 -13.05
CA GLY A 144 -6.72 -21.41 -13.18
C GLY A 144 -6.35 -20.80 -14.54
N THR A 145 -7.03 -21.23 -15.61
CA THR A 145 -6.84 -20.65 -16.94
C THR A 145 -7.47 -19.26 -17.03
N VAL A 146 -8.64 -19.04 -16.42
CA VAL A 146 -9.26 -17.71 -16.31
C VAL A 146 -8.31 -16.76 -15.59
N CYS A 147 -7.74 -17.17 -14.45
CA CYS A 147 -6.75 -16.36 -13.73
C CYS A 147 -5.59 -15.94 -14.64
N LYS A 148 -4.97 -16.91 -15.34
CA LYS A 148 -3.84 -16.64 -16.26
C LYS A 148 -4.24 -15.68 -17.40
N ILE A 149 -5.43 -15.85 -17.98
CA ILE A 149 -5.92 -14.99 -19.05
C ILE A 149 -6.10 -13.56 -18.53
N LEU A 150 -6.76 -13.37 -17.36
CA LEU A 150 -6.99 -12.06 -16.78
C LEU A 150 -5.70 -11.40 -16.26
N ASP A 151 -4.76 -12.20 -15.74
CA ASP A 151 -3.47 -11.68 -15.27
C ASP A 151 -2.56 -11.22 -16.42
N ALA A 152 -2.70 -11.80 -17.59
CA ALA A 152 -1.97 -11.40 -18.78
C ALA A 152 -2.50 -10.10 -19.42
N GLN A 153 -3.70 -9.61 -19.01
CA GLN A 153 -4.27 -8.40 -19.57
C GLN A 153 -3.78 -7.16 -18.82
N GLU A 154 -3.76 -6.02 -19.49
CA GLU A 154 -3.51 -4.71 -18.87
C GLU A 154 -4.65 -4.33 -17.92
N VAL A 155 -5.91 -4.53 -18.34
CA VAL A 155 -7.10 -4.32 -17.51
C VAL A 155 -7.33 -5.48 -16.56
N LYS A 156 -7.73 -5.19 -15.32
CA LYS A 156 -8.00 -6.17 -14.25
C LYS A 156 -9.45 -6.09 -13.78
N PRO A 157 -10.44 -6.51 -14.59
CA PRO A 157 -11.85 -6.31 -14.31
C PRO A 157 -12.37 -7.05 -13.06
N HIS A 158 -11.63 -8.06 -12.61
CA HIS A 158 -11.91 -8.81 -11.38
C HIS A 158 -11.39 -8.13 -10.10
N LYS A 159 -10.72 -6.95 -10.21
CA LYS A 159 -10.22 -6.18 -9.07
C LYS A 159 -10.99 -4.88 -8.93
N VAL A 160 -11.26 -4.49 -7.68
CA VAL A 160 -11.85 -3.19 -7.36
C VAL A 160 -10.74 -2.24 -6.94
N ARG A 161 -10.74 -1.07 -7.54
CA ARG A 161 -9.95 0.07 -7.07
C ARG A 161 -10.92 1.15 -6.62
N TYR A 162 -10.82 1.50 -5.37
CA TYR A 162 -11.60 2.63 -4.85
C TYR A 162 -10.96 3.93 -5.31
N TYR A 163 -11.79 4.85 -5.76
CA TYR A 163 -11.41 6.24 -6.01
C TYR A 163 -12.30 7.15 -5.17
N LEU A 164 -11.78 8.32 -4.86
CA LEU A 164 -12.51 9.33 -4.12
C LEU A 164 -13.13 10.31 -5.11
N GLU A 165 -14.44 10.32 -5.21
CA GLU A 165 -15.14 11.29 -6.03
C GLU A 165 -15.20 12.65 -5.31
N ARG A 166 -14.73 13.69 -5.99
CA ARG A 166 -14.73 15.05 -5.46
C ARG A 166 -16.13 15.63 -5.52
N ARG A 167 -16.88 15.48 -4.44
CA ARG A 167 -18.26 15.97 -4.32
C ARG A 167 -18.36 17.32 -3.60
N ASP A 168 -17.26 17.83 -3.07
CA ASP A 168 -17.20 19.12 -2.42
C ASP A 168 -16.82 20.18 -3.48
N PRO A 169 -17.71 21.13 -3.81
CA PRO A 169 -17.38 22.19 -4.77
C PRO A 169 -16.24 23.08 -4.29
N GLU A 170 -16.07 23.22 -2.96
CA GLU A 170 -15.01 24.02 -2.32
C GLU A 170 -13.80 23.16 -1.91
N PHE A 171 -13.60 21.99 -2.56
CA PHE A 171 -12.56 21.05 -2.17
C PHE A 171 -11.16 21.66 -2.22
N LYS A 172 -10.87 22.44 -3.26
CA LYS A 172 -9.55 23.06 -3.44
C LYS A 172 -9.26 24.13 -2.43
N GLU A 173 -10.24 24.97 -2.16
CA GLU A 173 -10.17 26.07 -1.21
C GLU A 173 -9.94 25.54 0.21
N LYS A 174 -10.78 24.61 0.66
CA LYS A 174 -10.64 23.99 1.99
C LYS A 174 -9.33 23.19 2.12
N MET A 175 -8.91 22.48 1.06
CA MET A 175 -7.61 21.84 1.07
C MET A 175 -6.48 22.85 1.20
N ALA A 176 -6.54 23.97 0.49
CA ALA A 176 -5.53 25.03 0.59
C ALA A 176 -5.48 25.63 2.00
N GLU A 177 -6.63 25.86 2.65
CA GLU A 177 -6.70 26.31 4.03
C GLU A 177 -6.00 25.35 5.00
N VAL A 178 -6.33 24.05 4.92
CA VAL A 178 -5.69 23.00 5.74
C VAL A 178 -4.17 22.96 5.50
N LEU A 179 -3.74 23.04 4.23
CA LEU A 179 -2.32 23.05 3.89
C LEU A 179 -1.60 24.31 4.39
N CYS A 180 -2.28 25.47 4.42
CA CYS A 180 -1.76 26.70 5.05
C CYS A 180 -1.51 26.50 6.55
N VAL A 181 -2.43 25.84 7.26
CA VAL A 181 -2.24 25.51 8.68
C VAL A 181 -1.05 24.58 8.87
N TYR A 182 -0.87 23.55 8.05
CA TYR A 182 0.30 22.67 8.13
C TYR A 182 1.61 23.40 7.81
N ARG A 183 1.59 24.36 6.88
CA ARG A 183 2.75 25.25 6.63
C ARG A 183 3.07 26.09 7.86
N GLN A 184 2.06 26.63 8.55
CA GLN A 184 2.23 27.35 9.80
C GLN A 184 2.89 26.48 10.88
N VAL A 185 2.44 25.21 11.04
CA VAL A 185 3.07 24.24 11.95
C VAL A 185 4.56 24.07 11.63
N LYS A 186 4.90 23.91 10.35
CA LYS A 186 6.30 23.76 9.91
C LYS A 186 7.15 24.97 10.28
N ILE A 187 6.66 26.17 10.02
CA ILE A 187 7.36 27.42 10.36
C ILE A 187 7.56 27.54 11.86
N LEU A 188 6.54 27.25 12.68
CA LEU A 188 6.63 27.29 14.14
C LEU A 188 7.70 26.34 14.68
N LYS A 189 7.78 25.12 14.13
CA LYS A 189 8.81 24.13 14.49
C LYS A 189 10.22 24.60 14.10
N GLU A 190 10.39 25.07 12.88
CA GLU A 190 11.68 25.57 12.38
C GLU A 190 12.18 26.76 13.21
N THR A 191 11.27 27.68 13.56
CA THR A 191 11.58 28.85 14.41
C THR A 191 11.98 28.42 15.81
N ALA A 192 11.28 27.46 16.41
CA ALA A 192 11.60 26.94 17.73
C ALA A 192 12.99 26.28 17.77
N VAL A 193 13.33 25.50 16.76
CA VAL A 193 14.65 24.86 16.61
C VAL A 193 15.74 25.94 16.45
N ALA A 194 15.52 26.90 15.56
CA ALA A 194 16.50 27.96 15.28
C ALA A 194 16.77 28.86 16.53
N SER A 195 15.73 29.14 17.30
CA SER A 195 15.84 30.00 18.49
C SER A 195 16.28 29.25 19.75
N LYS A 196 16.41 27.92 19.72
CA LYS A 196 16.66 27.04 20.89
C LYS A 196 15.65 27.31 22.05
N LYS A 197 14.45 27.76 21.71
CA LYS A 197 13.37 28.05 22.69
C LYS A 197 12.26 27.03 22.52
N LYS A 198 11.47 26.79 23.57
CA LYS A 198 10.20 26.05 23.43
C LYS A 198 9.31 26.75 22.40
N PRO A 199 8.49 26.02 21.65
CA PRO A 199 7.50 26.61 20.74
C PRO A 199 6.70 27.68 21.47
N SER A 200 6.32 28.71 20.75
CA SER A 200 5.57 29.83 21.32
C SER A 200 4.22 29.37 21.87
N ASP A 201 3.90 29.69 23.10
CA ASP A 201 2.58 29.44 23.71
C ASP A 201 1.46 30.32 23.09
N ALA A 202 1.75 31.07 22.03
CA ALA A 202 0.77 31.97 21.41
C ALA A 202 -0.30 31.21 20.60
N VAL A 203 0.05 30.06 19.99
CA VAL A 203 -0.86 29.29 19.14
C VAL A 203 -0.65 27.80 19.39
N ALA A 204 -1.73 27.08 19.67
CA ALA A 204 -1.81 25.63 19.64
C ALA A 204 -2.54 25.19 18.37
N ILE A 205 -2.03 24.19 17.67
CA ILE A 205 -2.64 23.68 16.43
C ILE A 205 -2.96 22.21 16.62
N ILE A 206 -4.24 21.91 16.73
CA ILE A 206 -4.77 20.60 17.11
C ILE A 206 -5.41 19.93 15.88
N SER A 207 -4.92 18.75 15.51
CA SER A 207 -5.61 17.85 14.58
C SER A 207 -6.54 16.96 15.40
N TYR A 208 -7.84 17.10 15.23
CA TYR A 208 -8.88 16.45 16.04
C TYR A 208 -9.77 15.53 15.20
N ASP A 209 -10.21 14.42 15.81
CA ASP A 209 -11.24 13.52 15.25
C ASP A 209 -11.80 12.59 16.34
N GLU A 210 -12.85 11.84 16.01
CA GLU A 210 -13.43 10.80 16.83
C GLU A 210 -13.11 9.40 16.32
N LYS A 211 -12.83 8.50 17.24
CA LYS A 211 -12.77 7.05 16.99
C LYS A 211 -13.94 6.37 17.71
N PRO A 212 -15.09 6.20 17.02
CA PRO A 212 -16.24 5.52 17.59
C PRO A 212 -16.07 4.02 17.60
N GLY A 213 -16.95 3.34 18.37
CA GLY A 213 -17.16 1.90 18.27
C GLY A 213 -16.01 1.04 18.78
N ILE A 214 -15.16 1.57 19.68
CA ILE A 214 -14.11 0.77 20.33
C ILE A 214 -14.79 -0.25 21.25
N GLN A 215 -14.62 -1.54 20.94
CA GLN A 215 -15.32 -2.62 21.64
C GLN A 215 -14.63 -3.00 22.96
N ALA A 216 -15.38 -3.03 24.04
CA ALA A 216 -14.98 -3.67 25.27
C ALA A 216 -15.26 -5.18 25.17
N ILE A 217 -14.20 -5.98 25.15
CA ILE A 217 -14.26 -7.43 24.94
C ILE A 217 -13.55 -8.10 26.10
N ALA A 218 -14.25 -9.06 26.75
CA ALA A 218 -13.67 -9.94 27.75
C ALA A 218 -13.39 -11.32 27.15
N THR A 219 -12.37 -12.00 27.64
CA THR A 219 -12.13 -13.42 27.37
C THR A 219 -13.09 -14.28 28.22
N THR A 220 -13.41 -15.47 27.75
CA THR A 220 -14.17 -16.50 28.48
C THR A 220 -13.25 -17.42 29.28
N ALA A 221 -11.98 -17.54 28.86
CA ALA A 221 -10.92 -18.27 29.54
C ALA A 221 -9.62 -17.45 29.53
N PRO A 222 -8.66 -17.74 30.44
CA PRO A 222 -7.34 -17.11 30.42
C PRO A 222 -6.58 -17.42 29.13
N ASP A 223 -5.76 -16.47 28.67
CA ASP A 223 -4.83 -16.71 27.57
C ASP A 223 -3.75 -17.73 28.01
N LEU A 224 -3.42 -18.67 27.12
CA LEU A 224 -2.33 -19.62 27.35
C LEU A 224 -1.01 -19.00 26.90
N PRO A 225 0.03 -18.94 27.76
CA PRO A 225 1.34 -18.39 27.37
C PRO A 225 2.04 -19.30 26.36
N PRO A 226 3.01 -18.78 25.59
CA PRO A 226 3.82 -19.60 24.69
C PRO A 226 4.51 -20.74 25.44
N GLU A 227 4.43 -21.95 24.88
CA GLU A 227 5.07 -23.16 25.42
C GLU A 227 5.90 -23.83 24.34
N PRO A 228 7.25 -23.93 24.53
CA PRO A 228 8.14 -24.55 23.56
C PRO A 228 7.73 -26.00 23.23
N GLY A 229 7.63 -26.34 21.94
CA GLY A 229 7.22 -27.67 21.48
C GLY A 229 5.72 -27.89 21.43
N VAL A 230 4.90 -27.01 22.02
CA VAL A 230 3.43 -27.09 22.02
C VAL A 230 2.85 -25.96 21.17
N HIS A 231 3.11 -24.71 21.52
CA HIS A 231 2.66 -23.55 20.74
C HIS A 231 3.60 -22.36 20.94
N ALA A 232 3.97 -21.74 19.81
CA ALA A 232 4.99 -20.68 19.78
C ALA A 232 4.44 -19.29 20.14
N ALA A 233 3.13 -19.12 20.26
CA ALA A 233 2.46 -17.85 20.48
C ALA A 233 1.44 -17.95 21.61
N PHE A 234 0.99 -16.80 22.16
CA PHE A 234 -0.15 -16.78 23.04
C PHE A 234 -1.37 -17.40 22.35
N ALA A 235 -1.96 -18.43 22.95
CA ALA A 235 -3.20 -19.00 22.48
C ALA A 235 -4.37 -18.39 23.28
N ARG A 236 -5.39 -17.98 22.57
CA ARG A 236 -6.56 -17.30 23.12
C ARG A 236 -7.81 -18.02 22.67
N ASP A 237 -8.78 -18.15 23.61
CA ASP A 237 -10.08 -18.71 23.31
C ASP A 237 -10.77 -17.92 22.18
N HIS A 238 -11.45 -18.63 21.30
CA HIS A 238 -12.26 -18.04 20.23
C HIS A 238 -13.50 -17.36 20.77
N GLU A 239 -14.04 -17.83 21.90
CA GLU A 239 -15.20 -17.22 22.53
C GLU A 239 -14.83 -15.96 23.30
N TYR A 240 -15.73 -14.99 23.29
CA TYR A 240 -15.57 -13.73 23.99
C TYR A 240 -16.90 -13.13 24.40
N LYS A 241 -16.88 -12.31 25.44
CA LYS A 241 -18.05 -11.54 25.90
C LYS A 241 -17.94 -10.08 25.44
N ARG A 242 -19.01 -9.56 24.87
CA ARG A 242 -19.11 -8.13 24.51
C ARG A 242 -19.69 -7.36 25.69
N LEU A 243 -18.98 -6.33 26.14
CA LEU A 243 -19.34 -5.50 27.29
C LEU A 243 -19.82 -4.10 26.86
N GLY A 244 -19.97 -3.88 25.57
CA GLY A 244 -20.38 -2.62 24.96
C GLY A 244 -19.27 -1.93 24.19
N THR A 245 -19.51 -0.66 23.84
CA THR A 245 -18.57 0.15 23.06
C THR A 245 -18.34 1.49 23.73
N VAL A 246 -17.19 2.10 23.43
CA VAL A 246 -16.85 3.49 23.79
C VAL A 246 -16.40 4.26 22.55
N SER A 247 -16.43 5.58 22.64
CA SER A 247 -15.88 6.50 21.66
C SER A 247 -14.71 7.26 22.27
N LEU A 248 -13.61 7.33 21.54
CA LEU A 248 -12.46 8.17 21.89
C LEU A 248 -12.53 9.44 21.07
N LEU A 249 -12.61 10.60 21.74
CA LEU A 249 -12.43 11.90 21.17
C LEU A 249 -10.97 12.30 21.44
N ALA A 250 -10.18 12.55 20.40
CA ALA A 250 -8.77 12.86 20.59
C ALA A 250 -8.27 13.93 19.62
N GLY A 251 -7.36 14.75 20.12
CA GLY A 251 -6.66 15.77 19.35
C GLY A 251 -5.16 15.72 19.63
N ILE A 252 -4.37 15.87 18.59
CA ILE A 252 -2.91 15.96 18.68
C ILE A 252 -2.49 17.39 18.44
N ASP A 253 -1.76 17.97 19.39
CA ASP A 253 -1.04 19.20 19.15
C ASP A 253 0.10 18.92 18.14
N LEU A 254 -0.02 19.47 16.97
CA LEU A 254 0.92 19.26 15.87
C LEU A 254 2.28 19.92 16.10
N VAL A 255 2.37 20.85 17.03
CA VAL A 255 3.62 21.55 17.37
C VAL A 255 4.40 20.76 18.43
N THR A 256 3.73 20.30 19.48
CA THR A 256 4.36 19.65 20.64
C THR A 256 4.30 18.11 20.58
N GLY A 257 3.34 17.55 19.84
CA GLY A 257 3.06 16.11 19.80
C GLY A 257 2.21 15.63 20.98
N GLN A 258 1.76 16.51 21.87
CA GLN A 258 0.88 16.19 22.99
C GLN A 258 -0.49 15.75 22.51
N VAL A 259 -1.05 14.73 23.14
CA VAL A 259 -2.37 14.19 22.83
C VAL A 259 -3.35 14.60 23.94
N HIS A 260 -4.44 15.21 23.54
CA HIS A 260 -5.59 15.48 24.41
C HIS A 260 -6.68 14.47 24.09
N ALA A 261 -7.30 13.85 25.09
CA ALA A 261 -8.26 12.79 24.86
C ALA A 261 -9.38 12.75 25.89
N LEU A 262 -10.56 12.34 25.45
CA LEU A 262 -11.70 11.95 26.29
C LEU A 262 -12.28 10.63 25.80
N VAL A 263 -12.56 9.71 26.71
CA VAL A 263 -13.24 8.46 26.40
C VAL A 263 -14.66 8.52 26.95
N LYS A 264 -15.63 8.52 26.04
CA LYS A 264 -17.06 8.66 26.34
C LYS A 264 -17.87 7.49 25.79
N ASP A 265 -19.10 7.36 26.20
CA ASP A 265 -20.02 6.35 25.64
C ASP A 265 -20.58 6.77 24.29
N ARG A 266 -20.55 8.06 23.99
CA ARG A 266 -21.05 8.67 22.75
C ARG A 266 -20.12 9.82 22.32
N HIS A 267 -20.30 10.30 21.09
CA HIS A 267 -19.52 11.38 20.47
C HIS A 267 -20.46 12.43 19.82
N ARG A 268 -21.37 12.99 20.63
CA ARG A 268 -22.34 14.02 20.19
C ARG A 268 -21.77 15.42 20.46
N SER A 269 -22.52 16.44 20.11
CA SER A 269 -22.17 17.85 20.34
C SER A 269 -21.75 18.14 21.79
N ARG A 270 -22.43 17.54 22.76
CA ARG A 270 -22.10 17.70 24.17
C ARG A 270 -20.69 17.16 24.51
N GLU A 271 -20.39 15.96 24.07
CA GLU A 271 -19.09 15.34 24.31
C GLU A 271 -17.97 16.12 23.56
N PHE A 272 -18.28 16.70 22.39
CA PHE A 272 -17.35 17.56 21.67
C PHE A 272 -17.12 18.88 22.43
N VAL A 273 -18.16 19.52 22.98
CA VAL A 273 -18.00 20.71 23.83
C VAL A 273 -17.17 20.40 25.07
N GLU A 274 -17.37 19.25 25.72
CA GLU A 274 -16.52 18.80 26.83
C GLU A 274 -15.05 18.66 26.42
N PHE A 275 -14.78 18.22 25.16
CA PHE A 275 -13.42 18.17 24.62
C PHE A 275 -12.84 19.56 24.39
N LEU A 276 -13.63 20.51 23.89
CA LEU A 276 -13.19 21.92 23.77
C LEU A 276 -12.88 22.53 25.12
N GLN A 277 -13.67 22.25 26.15
CA GLN A 277 -13.41 22.67 27.54
C GLN A 277 -12.09 22.08 28.07
N LEU A 278 -11.80 20.82 27.76
CA LEU A 278 -10.51 20.21 28.11
C LEU A 278 -9.35 20.95 27.44
N LEU A 279 -9.47 21.32 26.18
CA LEU A 279 -8.44 22.11 25.48
C LEU A 279 -8.33 23.51 26.10
N ASP A 280 -9.44 24.14 26.41
CA ASP A 280 -9.44 25.47 27.04
C ASP A 280 -8.67 25.48 28.37
N ALA A 281 -8.87 24.43 29.18
CA ALA A 281 -8.16 24.27 30.44
C ALA A 281 -6.68 23.88 30.28
N ALA A 282 -6.32 23.21 29.19
CA ALA A 282 -4.95 22.73 28.94
C ALA A 282 -3.99 23.84 28.48
N TYR A 283 -4.50 24.92 27.87
CA TYR A 283 -3.68 25.99 27.31
C TYR A 283 -3.91 27.32 28.02
N PRO A 284 -2.86 28.14 28.17
CA PRO A 284 -2.99 29.48 28.73
C PRO A 284 -4.08 30.31 28.05
N ALA A 285 -4.75 31.20 28.79
CA ALA A 285 -5.87 32.01 28.28
C ALA A 285 -5.52 32.85 27.04
N ARG A 286 -4.23 33.25 26.91
CA ARG A 286 -3.72 34.03 25.75
C ARG A 286 -3.44 33.22 24.50
N THR A 287 -3.48 31.88 24.58
CA THR A 287 -3.16 30.96 23.46
C THR A 287 -4.35 30.85 22.50
N ALA A 288 -4.15 31.12 21.23
CA ALA A 288 -5.15 30.79 20.19
C ALA A 288 -5.13 29.31 19.92
N ILE A 289 -6.28 28.63 19.98
CA ILE A 289 -6.42 27.21 19.75
C ILE A 289 -7.06 26.99 18.37
N LYS A 290 -6.25 26.53 17.40
CA LYS A 290 -6.70 26.22 16.05
C LYS A 290 -6.97 24.72 15.94
N LEU A 291 -8.17 24.32 15.51
CA LEU A 291 -8.52 22.94 15.29
C LEU A 291 -8.67 22.65 13.80
N ILE A 292 -7.99 21.58 13.34
CA ILE A 292 -8.27 20.94 12.07
C ILE A 292 -9.23 19.77 12.36
N LEU A 293 -10.41 19.78 11.74
CA LEU A 293 -11.48 18.82 12.00
C LEU A 293 -12.31 18.55 10.74
N ASP A 294 -13.05 17.48 10.74
CA ASP A 294 -13.96 17.13 9.65
C ASP A 294 -15.30 17.88 9.73
N ASN A 295 -16.17 17.64 8.75
CA ASN A 295 -17.50 18.27 8.70
C ASN A 295 -18.56 17.46 9.48
N HIS A 296 -18.19 16.79 10.59
CA HIS A 296 -19.16 16.09 11.40
C HIS A 296 -20.19 17.07 11.99
N SER A 297 -21.45 16.66 12.07
CA SER A 297 -22.54 17.51 12.49
C SER A 297 -22.40 18.07 13.93
N ALA A 298 -21.69 17.36 14.79
CA ALA A 298 -21.40 17.81 16.15
C ALA A 298 -20.57 19.10 16.17
N HIS A 299 -19.63 19.26 15.21
CA HIS A 299 -18.71 20.40 15.17
C HIS A 299 -19.41 21.72 14.80
N ILE A 300 -20.48 21.66 14.01
CA ILE A 300 -21.24 22.82 13.52
C ILE A 300 -22.61 22.95 14.19
N SER A 301 -22.87 22.18 15.23
CA SER A 301 -24.17 22.14 15.92
C SER A 301 -24.50 23.49 16.60
N LYS A 302 -25.77 23.67 16.94
CA LYS A 302 -26.23 24.83 17.70
C LYS A 302 -25.56 24.91 19.08
N GLU A 303 -25.40 23.75 19.75
CA GLU A 303 -24.76 23.66 21.06
C GLU A 303 -23.27 24.12 20.99
N THR A 304 -22.54 23.60 20.00
CA THR A 304 -21.14 23.96 19.80
C THR A 304 -20.98 25.45 19.48
N LYS A 305 -21.80 25.99 18.58
CA LYS A 305 -21.80 27.42 18.24
C LYS A 305 -22.14 28.29 19.44
N ALA A 306 -23.14 27.91 20.25
CA ALA A 306 -23.53 28.65 21.46
C ALA A 306 -22.40 28.68 22.49
N TRP A 307 -21.67 27.57 22.67
CA TRP A 307 -20.52 27.54 23.56
C TRP A 307 -19.35 28.39 23.03
N LEU A 308 -19.03 28.30 21.75
CA LEU A 308 -17.97 29.08 21.10
C LEU A 308 -18.24 30.59 21.20
N ALA A 309 -19.50 31.00 21.07
CA ALA A 309 -19.89 32.43 21.21
C ALA A 309 -19.64 33.03 22.61
N GLN A 310 -19.47 32.17 23.63
CA GLN A 310 -19.14 32.58 24.99
C GLN A 310 -17.64 32.69 25.23
N GLN A 311 -16.81 32.26 24.29
CA GLN A 311 -15.36 32.29 24.43
C GLN A 311 -14.79 33.64 24.01
N PRO A 312 -13.62 34.01 24.52
CA PRO A 312 -12.94 35.24 24.08
C PRO A 312 -12.70 35.23 22.57
N PRO A 313 -12.84 36.35 21.87
CA PRO A 313 -12.55 36.44 20.44
C PRO A 313 -11.14 35.93 20.11
N GLY A 314 -11.04 35.04 19.10
CA GLY A 314 -9.75 34.47 18.68
C GLY A 314 -9.24 33.31 19.54
N ARG A 315 -9.98 32.91 20.60
CA ARG A 315 -9.59 31.75 21.43
C ARG A 315 -9.64 30.46 20.66
N PHE A 316 -10.70 30.22 19.89
CA PHE A 316 -10.89 29.03 19.06
C PHE A 316 -11.07 29.42 17.59
N GLU A 317 -10.36 28.71 16.71
CA GLU A 317 -10.44 28.85 15.26
C GLU A 317 -10.57 27.46 14.64
N PHE A 318 -11.58 27.23 13.80
CA PHE A 318 -11.84 25.92 13.16
C PHE A 318 -11.45 25.99 11.69
N THR A 319 -10.67 25.00 11.26
CA THR A 319 -10.33 24.75 9.85
C THR A 319 -10.92 23.40 9.46
N PHE A 320 -11.90 23.42 8.57
CA PHE A 320 -12.59 22.20 8.15
C PHE A 320 -11.87 21.52 6.99
N THR A 321 -11.71 20.20 7.08
CA THR A 321 -11.26 19.42 5.94
C THR A 321 -12.37 19.38 4.87
N PRO A 322 -12.03 19.28 3.57
CA PRO A 322 -13.04 19.07 2.53
C PRO A 322 -13.80 17.77 2.75
N LYS A 323 -15.06 17.71 2.31
CA LYS A 323 -15.82 16.46 2.33
C LYS A 323 -15.05 15.37 1.59
N HIS A 324 -14.99 14.17 2.17
CA HIS A 324 -14.17 13.05 1.69
C HIS A 324 -12.66 13.31 1.66
N GLY A 325 -12.18 14.32 2.41
CA GLY A 325 -10.77 14.67 2.55
C GLY A 325 -10.18 14.29 3.92
N SER A 326 -10.71 13.24 4.59
CA SER A 326 -10.28 12.83 5.93
C SER A 326 -8.79 12.51 6.00
N TRP A 327 -8.19 12.02 4.91
CA TRP A 327 -6.74 11.80 4.81
C TRP A 327 -5.89 13.05 5.03
N LEU A 328 -6.49 14.24 4.97
CA LEU A 328 -5.85 15.49 5.36
C LEU A 328 -5.78 15.66 6.89
N ASN A 329 -6.47 14.85 7.67
CA ASN A 329 -6.48 14.93 9.12
C ASN A 329 -5.43 13.99 9.72
N LEU A 330 -4.32 14.54 10.25
CA LEU A 330 -3.18 13.75 10.76
C LEU A 330 -3.53 12.85 11.95
N VAL A 331 -4.57 13.17 12.71
CA VAL A 331 -5.02 12.33 13.83
C VAL A 331 -5.48 10.94 13.41
N GLU A 332 -5.90 10.74 12.15
CA GLU A 332 -6.22 9.39 11.64
C GLU A 332 -5.00 8.45 11.69
N GLY A 333 -3.82 8.99 11.37
CA GLY A 333 -2.56 8.24 11.51
C GLY A 333 -2.29 7.82 12.96
N PHE A 334 -2.60 8.69 13.92
CA PHE A 334 -2.53 8.38 15.34
C PHE A 334 -3.53 7.27 15.72
N PHE A 335 -4.80 7.37 15.33
CA PHE A 335 -5.77 6.32 15.59
C PHE A 335 -5.37 4.96 15.00
N SER A 336 -4.76 4.97 13.84
CA SER A 336 -4.21 3.75 13.22
C SER A 336 -3.08 3.14 14.04
N LYS A 337 -2.19 3.96 14.61
CA LYS A 337 -1.11 3.53 15.52
C LYS A 337 -1.70 3.00 16.82
N LEU A 338 -2.61 3.73 17.46
CA LEU A 338 -3.28 3.33 18.69
C LEU A 338 -4.02 1.99 18.51
N ALA A 339 -4.73 1.84 17.40
CA ALA A 339 -5.44 0.61 17.10
C ALA A 339 -4.51 -0.61 17.04
N ARG A 340 -3.32 -0.46 16.45
CA ARG A 340 -2.35 -1.55 16.30
C ARG A 340 -1.59 -1.85 17.59
N SER A 341 -1.20 -0.82 18.35
CA SER A 341 -0.33 -0.96 19.52
C SER A 341 -1.11 -1.26 20.79
N VAL A 342 -2.29 -0.70 20.96
CA VAL A 342 -3.07 -0.78 22.22
C VAL A 342 -4.34 -1.61 22.05
N LEU A 343 -5.17 -1.28 21.04
CA LEU A 343 -6.54 -1.80 20.96
C LEU A 343 -6.63 -3.21 20.36
N ARG A 344 -5.71 -3.57 19.47
CA ARG A 344 -5.79 -4.80 18.66
C ARG A 344 -5.97 -6.08 19.50
N HIS A 345 -5.28 -6.16 20.61
CA HIS A 345 -5.28 -7.35 21.47
C HIS A 345 -5.83 -7.09 22.87
N ILE A 346 -6.40 -5.90 23.10
CA ILE A 346 -6.93 -5.52 24.42
C ILE A 346 -8.07 -6.45 24.81
N ARG A 347 -8.03 -6.89 26.07
CA ARG A 347 -9.12 -7.58 26.73
C ARG A 347 -9.34 -6.92 28.08
N VAL A 348 -10.60 -6.78 28.46
CA VAL A 348 -11.01 -6.03 29.64
C VAL A 348 -12.16 -6.74 30.34
N ALA A 349 -12.24 -6.62 31.66
CA ALA A 349 -13.33 -7.17 32.45
C ALA A 349 -14.57 -6.24 32.47
N SER A 350 -14.41 -4.97 32.12
CA SER A 350 -15.50 -3.99 32.07
C SER A 350 -15.27 -2.90 31.05
N LYS A 351 -16.35 -2.17 30.73
CA LYS A 351 -16.26 -0.98 29.89
C LYS A 351 -15.47 0.15 30.56
N GLN A 352 -15.51 0.23 31.89
CA GLN A 352 -14.73 1.22 32.64
C GLN A 352 -13.23 0.91 32.53
N GLU A 353 -12.83 -0.34 32.70
CA GLU A 353 -11.43 -0.75 32.50
C GLU A 353 -10.92 -0.40 31.10
N LEU A 354 -11.76 -0.54 30.06
CA LEU A 354 -11.37 -0.12 28.72
C LEU A 354 -11.08 1.39 28.66
N LYS A 355 -11.94 2.21 29.28
CA LYS A 355 -11.73 3.68 29.36
C LYS A 355 -10.41 4.00 30.05
N ASP A 356 -10.18 3.39 31.21
CA ASP A 356 -8.99 3.64 32.04
C ASP A 356 -7.72 3.22 31.28
N ARG A 357 -7.73 2.08 30.61
CA ARG A 357 -6.58 1.61 29.82
C ARG A 357 -6.31 2.47 28.59
N ILE A 358 -7.35 3.01 27.93
CA ILE A 358 -7.16 3.95 26.83
C ILE A 358 -6.54 5.25 27.38
N MET A 359 -7.02 5.77 28.49
CA MET A 359 -6.45 6.98 29.10
C MET A 359 -5.02 6.76 29.57
N ALA A 360 -4.71 5.66 30.21
CA ALA A 360 -3.34 5.30 30.58
C ALA A 360 -2.40 5.21 29.36
N ALA A 361 -2.91 4.72 28.21
CA ALA A 361 -2.15 4.74 26.97
C ALA A 361 -1.91 6.16 26.44
N MET A 362 -2.84 7.11 26.66
CA MET A 362 -2.61 8.52 26.30
C MET A 362 -1.53 9.13 27.20
N ASP A 363 -1.54 8.80 28.49
CA ASP A 363 -0.51 9.27 29.43
C ASP A 363 0.88 8.75 29.07
N ASP A 364 0.99 7.46 28.72
CA ASP A 364 2.24 6.86 28.23
C ASP A 364 2.76 7.53 26.96
N ILE A 365 1.87 7.80 25.99
CA ILE A 365 2.22 8.51 24.76
C ILE A 365 2.69 9.93 25.08
N ASN A 366 2.06 10.60 26.03
CA ASN A 366 2.41 11.97 26.43
C ASN A 366 3.71 12.08 27.24
N GLN A 367 4.20 10.99 27.83
CA GLN A 367 5.55 10.95 28.42
C GLN A 367 6.65 11.05 27.34
N HIS A 368 6.36 10.51 26.14
CA HIS A 368 7.28 10.52 25.00
C HIS A 368 6.56 11.00 23.72
N PRO A 369 6.15 12.28 23.67
CA PRO A 369 5.31 12.78 22.60
C PRO A 369 6.01 12.70 21.25
N VAL A 370 5.33 12.16 20.25
CA VAL A 370 5.84 12.05 18.89
C VAL A 370 5.25 13.17 18.05
N VAL A 371 6.12 14.05 17.59
CA VAL A 371 5.73 15.14 16.70
C VAL A 371 5.41 14.59 15.31
N HIS A 372 4.16 14.64 14.93
CA HIS A 372 3.71 14.22 13.61
C HIS A 372 4.08 15.28 12.57
N THR A 373 4.67 14.82 11.45
CA THR A 373 5.04 15.68 10.31
C THR A 373 4.22 15.29 9.09
N TRP A 374 3.70 16.30 8.40
CA TRP A 374 3.06 16.13 7.11
C TRP A 374 4.14 15.79 6.06
N SER A 375 4.07 14.60 5.47
CA SER A 375 5.05 14.09 4.50
C SER A 375 4.60 14.20 3.04
N TYR A 376 3.35 14.58 2.78
CA TYR A 376 2.86 14.74 1.42
C TYR A 376 3.48 15.98 0.78
N LYS A 377 3.99 15.87 -0.45
CA LYS A 377 4.59 17.00 -1.17
C LYS A 377 3.50 18.04 -1.44
N LEU A 378 3.63 19.21 -0.82
CA LEU A 378 2.71 20.34 -0.98
C LEU A 378 2.58 20.78 -2.44
N ASP A 379 3.64 20.59 -3.24
CA ASP A 379 3.72 20.98 -4.65
C ASP A 379 2.97 20.04 -5.62
N LYS A 380 2.50 18.87 -5.16
CA LYS A 380 1.71 17.92 -5.97
C LYS A 380 0.22 17.95 -5.68
N ALA A 381 -0.22 18.79 -4.78
CA ALA A 381 -1.62 18.93 -4.36
C ALA A 381 -2.31 20.17 -4.96
N ALA A 382 -1.60 20.93 -5.80
CA ALA A 382 -2.11 22.07 -6.53
C ALA A 382 -2.65 21.67 -7.91
#